data_8e57c2874e26bbe33bb3f63c38677a60
#
_entry.id   8e57c2874e26bbe33bb3f63c38677a60
#
_cell.length_a   1.000
_cell.length_b   1.000
_cell.length_c   1.000
_cell.angle_alpha   90.00
_cell.angle_beta   90.00
_cell.angle_gamma   90.00
#
_symmetry.space_group_name_H-M   'P 1'
#
loop_
_entity.id
_entity.type
_entity.pdbx_description
1 polymer ?
#
loop_
_entity_poly.entity_id
_entity_poly.type
_entity_poly.pdbx_seq_one_letter_code
_entity_poly.pdbx_strand_id
1 'polypeptide(L)'
;RLTYGERAPSAEQILEMATVGGARVLGRDDIGVIAPGMAADIVLMDWDQLSYAGGKNDPVASIVMSGDSRLVHTVMVNGRIVVQAGNLTSVDEKVVTNQINQVGKNLLRKASERIPSLRMDL
;
A
#
# COMPACT_ATOMS: atom_id res chain seq x y z
N ARG A 1 -14.94 -15.59 -6.63
CA ARG A 1 -16.20 -16.00 -7.27
C ARG A 1 -16.48 -17.51 -7.17
N LEU A 2 -15.46 -18.35 -7.05
CA LEU A 2 -15.67 -19.80 -6.91
C LEU A 2 -16.54 -20.18 -5.69
N THR A 3 -16.45 -19.44 -4.58
CA THR A 3 -17.20 -19.72 -3.35
C THR A 3 -18.52 -18.96 -3.27
N TYR A 4 -18.60 -17.75 -3.82
CA TYR A 4 -19.75 -16.84 -3.65
C TYR A 4 -20.55 -16.63 -4.94
N GLY A 5 -20.04 -17.12 -6.11
CA GLY A 5 -20.71 -17.01 -7.39
C GLY A 5 -21.07 -15.57 -7.76
N GLU A 6 -22.32 -15.34 -8.17
CA GLU A 6 -22.83 -14.02 -8.55
C GLU A 6 -22.95 -13.03 -7.38
N ARG A 7 -22.83 -13.48 -6.13
CA ARG A 7 -22.86 -12.63 -4.93
C ARG A 7 -21.49 -12.05 -4.59
N ALA A 8 -20.41 -12.46 -5.26
CA ALA A 8 -19.10 -11.87 -5.06
C ALA A 8 -19.07 -10.45 -5.67
N PRO A 9 -18.51 -9.44 -4.97
CA PRO A 9 -18.40 -8.10 -5.50
C PRO A 9 -17.57 -8.10 -6.79
N SER A 10 -17.91 -7.20 -7.72
CA SER A 10 -17.08 -6.94 -8.91
C SER A 10 -15.81 -6.15 -8.55
N ALA A 11 -14.85 -6.08 -9.46
CA ALA A 11 -13.64 -5.29 -9.25
C ALA A 11 -13.95 -3.79 -9.04
N GLU A 12 -14.92 -3.26 -9.77
CA GLU A 12 -15.38 -1.88 -9.63
C GLU A 12 -15.98 -1.63 -8.25
N GLN A 13 -16.81 -2.56 -7.74
CA GLN A 13 -17.40 -2.46 -6.41
C GLN A 13 -16.31 -2.50 -5.32
N ILE A 14 -15.28 -3.33 -5.49
CA ILE A 14 -14.15 -3.39 -4.56
C ILE A 14 -13.36 -2.06 -4.60
N LEU A 15 -13.11 -1.51 -5.78
CA LEU A 15 -12.43 -0.23 -5.92
C LEU A 15 -13.27 0.92 -5.32
N GLU A 16 -14.58 0.94 -5.55
CA GLU A 16 -15.50 1.90 -4.93
C GLU A 16 -15.49 1.79 -3.40
N MET A 17 -15.51 0.57 -2.85
CA MET A 17 -15.39 0.36 -1.40
C MET A 17 -14.06 0.91 -0.85
N ALA A 18 -12.95 0.74 -1.59
CA ALA A 18 -11.64 1.22 -1.17
C ALA A 18 -11.47 2.74 -1.29
N THR A 19 -12.24 3.41 -2.13
CA THR A 19 -12.17 4.86 -2.38
C THR A 19 -13.31 5.61 -1.72
N VAL A 20 -14.45 5.71 -2.35
CA VAL A 20 -15.65 6.44 -1.82
C VAL A 20 -16.16 5.79 -0.53
N GLY A 21 -16.13 4.46 -0.45
CA GLY A 21 -16.49 3.74 0.78
C GLY A 21 -15.56 4.09 1.94
N GLY A 22 -14.26 4.09 1.69
CA GLY A 22 -13.26 4.52 2.67
C GLY A 22 -13.46 5.97 3.13
N ALA A 23 -13.73 6.90 2.21
CA ALA A 23 -14.05 8.29 2.52
C ALA A 23 -15.26 8.42 3.47
N ARG A 24 -16.33 7.69 3.19
CA ARG A 24 -17.53 7.65 4.04
C ARG A 24 -17.26 7.14 5.45
N VAL A 25 -16.42 6.09 5.58
CA VAL A 25 -16.03 5.55 6.90
C VAL A 25 -15.25 6.60 7.71
N LEU A 26 -14.43 7.43 7.03
CA LEU A 26 -13.69 8.53 7.65
C LEU A 26 -14.56 9.77 7.92
N GLY A 27 -15.83 9.79 7.47
CA GLY A 27 -16.70 10.96 7.58
C GLY A 27 -16.25 12.13 6.70
N ARG A 28 -15.53 11.84 5.58
CA ARG A 28 -15.00 12.85 4.65
C ARG A 28 -15.75 12.81 3.33
N ASP A 29 -16.06 13.98 2.79
CA ASP A 29 -16.74 14.20 1.50
C ASP A 29 -15.82 14.86 0.44
N ASP A 30 -14.60 15.19 0.83
CA ASP A 30 -13.60 15.86 0.02
C ASP A 30 -12.53 14.92 -0.57
N ILE A 31 -12.65 13.60 -0.37
CA ILE A 31 -11.74 12.56 -0.88
C ILE A 31 -12.51 11.39 -1.51
N GLY A 32 -11.79 10.45 -2.11
CA GLY A 32 -12.35 9.21 -2.68
C GLY A 32 -12.72 9.30 -4.16
N VAL A 33 -12.72 10.50 -4.75
CA VAL A 33 -12.91 10.74 -6.18
C VAL A 33 -11.91 11.77 -6.70
N ILE A 34 -11.57 11.68 -7.99
CA ILE A 34 -10.74 12.67 -8.67
C ILE A 34 -11.68 13.65 -9.36
N ALA A 35 -11.88 14.82 -8.73
CA ALA A 35 -12.74 15.87 -9.27
C ALA A 35 -12.27 17.27 -8.83
N PRO A 36 -12.59 18.34 -9.56
CA PRO A 36 -12.31 19.70 -9.14
C PRO A 36 -12.92 20.01 -7.77
N GLY A 37 -12.14 20.63 -6.88
CA GLY A 37 -12.56 20.97 -5.52
C GLY A 37 -12.34 19.88 -4.47
N MET A 38 -11.95 18.66 -4.88
CA MET A 38 -11.58 17.58 -3.97
C MET A 38 -10.13 17.71 -3.52
N ALA A 39 -9.82 17.14 -2.36
CA ALA A 39 -8.43 16.99 -1.94
C ALA A 39 -7.69 16.03 -2.89
N ALA A 40 -6.47 16.39 -3.26
CA ALA A 40 -5.67 15.61 -4.18
C ALA A 40 -4.97 14.45 -3.43
N ASP A 41 -5.77 13.44 -3.05
CA ASP A 41 -5.31 12.15 -2.55
C ASP A 41 -5.28 11.18 -3.73
N ILE A 42 -4.11 11.02 -4.36
CA ILE A 42 -3.96 10.35 -5.66
C ILE A 42 -2.83 9.33 -5.59
N VAL A 43 -3.08 8.15 -6.14
CA VAL A 43 -2.07 7.10 -6.34
C VAL A 43 -1.86 6.91 -7.84
N LEU A 44 -0.61 7.01 -8.29
CA LEU A 44 -0.20 6.67 -9.64
C LEU A 44 0.57 5.36 -9.60
N MET A 45 0.13 4.40 -10.38
CA MET A 45 0.73 3.08 -10.47
C MET A 45 1.56 2.96 -11.74
N ASP A 46 2.69 2.26 -11.66
CA ASP A 46 3.49 1.92 -12.83
C ASP A 46 2.80 0.78 -13.59
N TRP A 47 2.29 1.10 -14.77
CA TRP A 47 1.52 0.17 -15.58
C TRP A 47 2.38 -0.75 -16.46
N ASP A 48 3.65 -0.40 -16.72
CA ASP A 48 4.55 -1.18 -17.55
C ASP A 48 5.30 -2.25 -16.76
N GLN A 49 4.58 -2.94 -15.89
CA GLN A 49 5.09 -4.03 -15.06
C GLN A 49 4.56 -5.38 -15.52
N LEU A 50 5.37 -6.43 -15.36
CA LEU A 50 5.00 -7.80 -15.71
C LEU A 50 3.71 -8.26 -15.00
N SER A 51 3.48 -7.78 -13.78
CA SER A 51 2.27 -8.08 -13.00
C SER A 51 0.98 -7.61 -13.69
N TYR A 52 1.05 -6.60 -14.56
CA TYR A 52 -0.08 -6.09 -15.33
C TYR A 52 -0.07 -6.56 -16.79
N ALA A 53 0.84 -7.46 -17.16
CA ALA A 53 0.89 -7.99 -18.53
C ALA A 53 -0.43 -8.69 -18.88
N GLY A 54 -1.02 -8.29 -20.02
CA GLY A 54 -2.34 -8.77 -20.44
C GLY A 54 -3.54 -8.06 -19.81
N GLY A 55 -3.35 -7.26 -18.76
CA GLY A 55 -4.43 -6.60 -18.00
C GLY A 55 -4.90 -5.25 -18.56
N LYS A 56 -4.28 -4.76 -19.65
CA LYS A 56 -4.60 -3.43 -20.23
C LYS A 56 -6.05 -3.28 -20.70
N ASN A 57 -6.75 -4.40 -20.97
CA ASN A 57 -8.14 -4.40 -21.40
C ASN A 57 -9.15 -4.16 -20.27
N ASP A 58 -8.75 -4.45 -19.01
CA ASP A 58 -9.55 -4.21 -17.83
C ASP A 58 -8.64 -3.66 -16.71
N PRO A 59 -8.40 -2.35 -16.69
CA PRO A 59 -7.51 -1.72 -15.70
C PRO A 59 -8.01 -1.89 -14.26
N VAL A 60 -9.32 -1.83 -14.05
CA VAL A 60 -9.90 -1.92 -12.71
C VAL A 60 -9.69 -3.32 -12.12
N ALA A 61 -10.02 -4.36 -12.88
CA ALA A 61 -9.76 -5.72 -12.45
C ALA A 61 -8.26 -5.98 -12.23
N SER A 62 -7.40 -5.45 -13.07
CA SER A 62 -5.95 -5.59 -12.93
C SER A 62 -5.41 -4.95 -11.66
N ILE A 63 -5.85 -3.75 -11.31
CA ILE A 63 -5.46 -3.08 -10.06
C ILE A 63 -5.96 -3.89 -8.84
N VAL A 64 -7.22 -4.32 -8.87
CA VAL A 64 -7.84 -5.01 -7.72
C VAL A 64 -7.29 -6.41 -7.52
N MET A 65 -7.03 -7.16 -8.60
CA MET A 65 -6.66 -8.58 -8.52
C MET A 65 -5.15 -8.84 -8.56
N SER A 66 -4.39 -7.96 -9.20
CA SER A 66 -2.94 -8.12 -9.43
C SER A 66 -2.12 -6.97 -8.86
N GLY A 67 -2.77 -5.96 -8.28
CA GLY A 67 -2.09 -4.81 -7.69
C GLY A 67 -1.21 -5.20 -6.50
N ASP A 68 -0.01 -4.62 -6.45
CA ASP A 68 0.95 -4.77 -5.37
C ASP A 68 1.45 -3.37 -4.98
N SER A 69 1.71 -3.13 -3.71
CA SER A 69 2.22 -1.83 -3.23
C SER A 69 3.54 -1.43 -3.89
N ARG A 70 4.34 -2.39 -4.35
CA ARG A 70 5.60 -2.15 -5.08
C ARG A 70 5.40 -1.56 -6.47
N LEU A 71 4.17 -1.61 -7.00
CA LEU A 71 3.81 -1.03 -8.30
C LEU A 71 3.39 0.44 -8.19
N VAL A 72 3.34 0.97 -6.99
CA VAL A 72 3.03 2.38 -6.73
C VAL A 72 4.23 3.24 -7.11
N HIS A 73 4.05 4.09 -8.13
CA HIS A 73 5.07 5.03 -8.56
C HIS A 73 5.04 6.34 -7.76
N THR A 74 3.86 6.91 -7.60
CA THR A 74 3.69 8.19 -6.89
C THR A 74 2.46 8.14 -6.00
N VAL A 75 2.59 8.62 -4.77
CA VAL A 75 1.45 8.90 -3.88
C VAL A 75 1.43 10.38 -3.54
N MET A 76 0.27 10.95 -3.70
CA MET A 76 -0.02 12.34 -3.33
C MET A 76 -1.08 12.33 -2.24
N VAL A 77 -0.87 13.10 -1.19
CA VAL A 77 -1.82 13.30 -0.08
C VAL A 77 -2.06 14.79 0.08
N ASN A 78 -3.29 15.20 -0.09
CA ASN A 78 -3.70 16.61 -0.08
C ASN A 78 -2.80 17.50 -0.97
N GLY A 79 -2.48 17.01 -2.18
CA GLY A 79 -1.62 17.69 -3.15
C GLY A 79 -0.11 17.61 -2.87
N ARG A 80 0.32 17.00 -1.76
CA ARG A 80 1.72 16.83 -1.42
C ARG A 80 2.23 15.45 -1.80
N ILE A 81 3.30 15.38 -2.60
CA ILE A 81 3.93 14.10 -2.96
C ILE A 81 4.62 13.53 -1.72
N VAL A 82 4.21 12.32 -1.29
CA VAL A 82 4.76 11.60 -0.14
C VAL A 82 5.53 10.34 -0.57
N VAL A 83 5.23 9.80 -1.77
CA VAL A 83 6.01 8.75 -2.43
C VAL A 83 6.32 9.21 -3.84
N GLN A 84 7.56 9.02 -4.30
CA GLN A 84 7.98 9.29 -5.67
C GLN A 84 8.92 8.19 -6.15
N ALA A 85 8.67 7.68 -7.35
CA ALA A 85 9.40 6.55 -7.93
C ALA A 85 9.52 5.36 -6.95
N GLY A 86 8.43 5.08 -6.22
CA GLY A 86 8.35 4.00 -5.24
C GLY A 86 9.05 4.24 -3.91
N ASN A 87 9.65 5.42 -3.68
CA ASN A 87 10.38 5.73 -2.45
C ASN A 87 9.67 6.84 -1.65
N LEU A 88 9.73 6.77 -0.33
CA LEU A 88 9.23 7.83 0.55
C LEU A 88 10.04 9.13 0.34
N THR A 89 9.35 10.27 0.25
CA THR A 89 10.02 11.58 0.05
C THR A 89 10.49 12.23 1.36
N SER A 90 10.00 11.76 2.50
CA SER A 90 10.23 12.36 3.82
C SER A 90 11.32 11.69 4.63
N VAL A 91 11.76 10.49 4.26
CA VAL A 91 12.76 9.70 4.99
C VAL A 91 13.68 8.95 4.03
N ASP A 92 14.92 8.70 4.45
CA ASP A 92 15.81 7.74 3.81
C ASP A 92 15.49 6.34 4.35
N GLU A 93 14.84 5.53 3.52
CA GLU A 93 14.41 4.17 3.89
C GLU A 93 15.59 3.28 4.28
N LYS A 94 16.78 3.47 3.69
CA LYS A 94 17.98 2.71 4.05
C LYS A 94 18.44 3.03 5.46
N VAL A 95 18.40 4.31 5.84
CA VAL A 95 18.75 4.74 7.21
C VAL A 95 17.77 4.14 8.21
N VAL A 96 16.46 4.25 7.94
CA VAL A 96 15.42 3.69 8.81
C VAL A 96 15.56 2.16 8.93
N THR A 97 15.76 1.47 7.83
CA THR A 97 15.96 0.01 7.82
C THR A 97 17.16 -0.40 8.68
N ASN A 98 18.29 0.31 8.55
CA ASN A 98 19.48 0.03 9.36
C ASN A 98 19.23 0.28 10.85
N GLN A 99 18.52 1.35 11.19
CA GLN A 99 18.16 1.64 12.58
C GLN A 99 17.25 0.57 13.18
N ILE A 100 16.22 0.14 12.43
CA ILE A 100 15.30 -0.92 12.87
C ILE A 100 16.06 -2.24 13.07
N ASN A 101 16.94 -2.62 12.16
CA ASN A 101 17.76 -3.81 12.27
C ASN A 101 18.67 -3.76 13.51
N GLN A 102 19.25 -2.59 13.81
CA GLN A 102 20.07 -2.41 15.01
C GLN A 102 19.24 -2.53 16.31
N VAL A 103 18.05 -1.93 16.33
CA VAL A 103 17.11 -2.06 17.47
C VAL A 103 16.71 -3.53 17.65
N GLY A 104 16.38 -4.24 16.56
CA GLY A 104 16.06 -5.67 16.59
C GLY A 104 17.18 -6.50 17.20
N LYS A 105 18.42 -6.34 16.73
CA LYS A 105 19.60 -7.03 17.31
C LYS A 105 19.76 -6.74 18.81
N ASN A 106 19.60 -5.49 19.21
CA ASN A 106 19.71 -5.10 20.63
C ASN A 106 18.61 -5.74 21.50
N LEU A 107 17.38 -5.82 20.99
CA LEU A 107 16.27 -6.48 21.69
C LEU A 107 16.52 -7.97 21.84
N LEU A 108 16.96 -8.65 20.79
CA LEU A 108 17.27 -10.08 20.82
C LEU A 108 18.41 -10.38 21.79
N ARG A 109 19.48 -9.60 21.80
CA ARG A 109 20.57 -9.71 22.76
C ARG A 109 20.07 -9.58 24.21
N LYS A 110 19.25 -8.54 24.51
CA LYS A 110 18.68 -8.38 25.85
C LYS A 110 17.74 -9.52 26.25
N ALA A 111 16.98 -10.07 25.30
CA ALA A 111 16.12 -11.22 25.54
C ALA A 111 16.93 -12.48 25.86
N SER A 112 18.02 -12.76 25.13
CA SER A 112 18.92 -13.90 25.37
C SER A 112 19.62 -13.81 26.73
N GLU A 113 19.97 -12.58 27.19
CA GLU A 113 20.53 -12.37 28.53
C GLU A 113 19.55 -12.72 29.66
N ARG A 114 18.25 -12.48 29.42
CA ARG A 114 17.19 -12.77 30.43
C ARG A 114 16.65 -14.20 30.37
N ILE A 115 16.71 -14.82 29.19
CA ILE A 115 16.19 -16.16 28.93
C ILE A 115 17.30 -16.98 28.26
N PRO A 116 18.20 -17.61 29.07
CA PRO A 116 19.36 -18.35 28.51
C PRO A 116 19.00 -19.53 27.61
N SER A 117 17.76 -20.04 27.70
CA SER A 117 17.24 -21.09 26.82
C SER A 117 16.86 -20.58 25.41
N LEU A 118 16.76 -19.27 25.21
CA LEU A 118 16.49 -18.66 23.93
C LEU A 118 17.78 -18.58 23.10
N ARG A 119 18.18 -19.70 22.48
CA ARG A 119 19.29 -19.69 21.51
C ARG A 119 18.77 -19.13 20.19
N MET A 120 19.27 -17.97 19.78
CA MET A 120 19.08 -17.40 18.47
C MET A 120 20.45 -17.21 17.83
N ASP A 121 20.67 -17.85 16.69
CA ASP A 121 21.85 -17.60 15.84
C ASP A 121 21.68 -16.19 15.24
N LEU A 122 22.46 -15.24 15.72
CA LEU A 122 22.44 -13.82 15.33
C LEU A 122 23.51 -13.52 14.31
#